data_2bb547c4aabdca7a946c1e417746fd38
#
_entry.id   2bb547c4aabdca7a946c1e417746fd38
#
_cell.length_a   1.000
_cell.length_b   1.000
_cell.length_c   1.000
_cell.angle_alpha   90.00
_cell.angle_beta   90.00
_cell.angle_gamma   90.00
#
_symmetry.space_group_name_H-M   'P 1'
#
loop_
_entity.id
_entity.type
_entity.pdbx_description
1 polymer ?
#
loop_
_entity_poly.entity_id
_entity_poly.type
_entity_poly.pdbx_seq_one_letter_code
_entity_poly.pdbx_strand_id
1 'polypeptide(L)'
;NDIVDKDLDKKVQRTKNRPLASKLISVKLALIYTAILCGLAFLILIQFNSITIILGLASMVLAFTYPFMKRITYWPQLFLGLTFNWGIVMAWTAINNNISIEILILYTSAIFWTLGYDTIYGVQDIADDEIIGIKSTSIMFKNNLKLFVGLCYFLSSFFYIYLFFDEFGLNAFTLLTLVYVLSLMYQLIKFKKNNSKSCLTSFKVNNFSGAVLFFGIFLK
;
A
#
# COMPACT_ATOMS: atom_id res chain seq x y z
N ASN A 1 13.22 -2.95 -4.20
CA ASN A 1 12.78 -4.13 -3.46
C ASN A 1 13.42 -5.41 -4.04
N ASP A 2 13.19 -5.76 -5.31
CA ASP A 2 13.66 -7.01 -5.94
C ASP A 2 15.18 -7.21 -5.91
N ILE A 3 15.99 -6.14 -5.91
CA ILE A 3 17.44 -6.22 -5.75
C ILE A 3 17.82 -6.74 -4.37
N VAL A 4 17.16 -6.22 -3.32
CA VAL A 4 17.39 -6.60 -1.92
C VAL A 4 16.88 -8.01 -1.66
N ASP A 5 15.78 -8.37 -2.28
CA ASP A 5 15.05 -9.61 -2.03
C ASP A 5 15.42 -10.77 -2.96
N LYS A 6 16.29 -10.58 -3.93
CA LYS A 6 16.60 -11.59 -4.98
C LYS A 6 16.88 -13.02 -4.46
N ASP A 7 17.55 -13.12 -3.31
CA ASP A 7 17.93 -14.42 -2.75
C ASP A 7 16.81 -15.03 -1.87
N LEU A 8 15.92 -14.20 -1.33
CA LEU A 8 14.69 -14.63 -0.66
C LEU A 8 13.65 -15.06 -1.71
N ASP A 9 13.48 -14.27 -2.76
CA ASP A 9 12.54 -14.54 -3.85
C ASP A 9 12.78 -15.89 -4.54
N LYS A 10 14.04 -16.33 -4.64
CA LYS A 10 14.39 -17.69 -5.14
C LYS A 10 13.81 -18.82 -4.32
N LYS A 11 13.58 -18.59 -3.02
CA LYS A 11 13.11 -19.62 -2.07
C LYS A 11 11.59 -19.68 -2.01
N VAL A 12 10.89 -18.67 -2.47
CA VAL A 12 9.42 -18.57 -2.45
C VAL A 12 8.87 -19.00 -3.80
N GLN A 13 7.96 -19.98 -3.82
CA GLN A 13 7.42 -20.59 -5.03
C GLN A 13 6.78 -19.57 -5.98
N ARG A 14 6.10 -18.57 -5.44
CA ARG A 14 5.42 -17.53 -6.21
C ARG A 14 6.40 -16.54 -6.87
N THR A 15 7.54 -16.24 -6.24
CA THR A 15 8.46 -15.17 -6.65
C THR A 15 9.75 -15.65 -7.31
N LYS A 16 10.03 -16.96 -7.32
CA LYS A 16 11.26 -17.53 -7.89
C LYS A 16 11.50 -17.18 -9.37
N ASN A 17 10.44 -16.90 -10.12
CA ASN A 17 10.52 -16.54 -11.54
C ASN A 17 10.65 -15.03 -11.79
N ARG A 18 10.76 -14.20 -10.74
CA ARG A 18 11.04 -12.76 -10.91
C ARG A 18 12.35 -12.55 -11.66
N PRO A 19 12.48 -11.51 -12.50
CA PRO A 19 13.63 -11.32 -13.38
C PRO A 19 14.99 -11.35 -12.69
N LEU A 20 15.10 -10.77 -11.48
CA LEU A 20 16.34 -10.78 -10.70
C LEU A 20 16.58 -12.11 -9.98
N ALA A 21 15.52 -12.72 -9.44
CA ALA A 21 15.60 -14.04 -8.78
C ALA A 21 15.99 -15.13 -9.77
N SER A 22 15.42 -15.13 -10.96
CA SER A 22 15.72 -16.08 -12.05
C SER A 22 16.99 -15.76 -12.84
N LYS A 23 17.66 -14.64 -12.53
CA LYS A 23 18.87 -14.15 -13.24
C LYS A 23 18.64 -13.75 -14.71
N LEU A 24 17.40 -13.51 -15.13
CA LEU A 24 17.09 -12.95 -16.46
C LEU A 24 17.67 -11.54 -16.64
N ILE A 25 17.76 -10.77 -15.55
CA ILE A 25 18.38 -9.45 -15.51
C ILE A 25 19.48 -9.46 -14.45
N SER A 26 20.64 -8.87 -14.79
CA SER A 26 21.72 -8.71 -13.82
C SER A 26 21.41 -7.59 -12.81
N VAL A 27 21.95 -7.71 -11.59
CA VAL A 27 21.83 -6.66 -10.56
C VAL A 27 22.38 -5.32 -11.05
N LYS A 28 23.50 -5.36 -11.82
CA LYS A 28 24.10 -4.13 -12.40
C LYS A 28 23.12 -3.42 -13.33
N LEU A 29 22.46 -4.16 -14.21
CA LEU A 29 21.49 -3.60 -15.14
C LEU A 29 20.24 -3.05 -14.41
N ALA A 30 19.76 -3.76 -13.38
CA ALA A 30 18.66 -3.29 -12.55
C ALA A 30 19.01 -1.98 -11.81
N LEU A 31 20.23 -1.87 -11.29
CA LEU A 31 20.71 -0.62 -10.65
C LEU A 31 20.78 0.53 -11.65
N ILE A 32 21.25 0.29 -12.88
CA ILE A 32 21.27 1.32 -13.95
C ILE A 32 19.86 1.80 -14.26
N TYR A 33 18.89 0.88 -14.44
CA TYR A 33 17.49 1.26 -14.68
C TYR A 33 16.91 2.06 -13.51
N THR A 34 17.18 1.62 -12.29
CA THR A 34 16.72 2.34 -11.08
C THR A 34 17.32 3.75 -11.04
N ALA A 35 18.62 3.90 -11.30
CA ALA A 35 19.28 5.21 -11.30
C ALA A 35 18.70 6.14 -12.37
N ILE A 36 18.45 5.64 -13.60
CA ILE A 36 17.81 6.42 -14.67
C ILE A 36 16.41 6.87 -14.26
N LEU A 37 15.58 5.96 -13.74
CA LEU A 37 14.21 6.29 -13.32
C LEU A 37 14.19 7.27 -12.15
N CYS A 38 15.08 7.10 -11.16
CA CYS A 38 15.23 8.05 -10.06
C CYS A 38 15.72 9.42 -10.56
N GLY A 39 16.62 9.46 -11.53
CA GLY A 39 17.09 10.71 -12.16
C GLY A 39 15.97 11.45 -12.87
N LEU A 40 15.15 10.74 -13.66
CA LEU A 40 13.98 11.32 -14.33
C LEU A 40 12.94 11.82 -13.31
N ALA A 41 12.66 11.04 -12.27
CA ALA A 41 11.75 11.45 -11.20
C ALA A 41 12.29 12.69 -10.46
N PHE A 42 13.60 12.77 -10.23
CA PHE A 42 14.22 13.95 -9.62
C PHE A 42 14.11 15.20 -10.49
N LEU A 43 14.29 15.09 -11.81
CA LEU A 43 14.10 16.22 -12.74
C LEU A 43 12.65 16.75 -12.73
N ILE A 44 11.67 15.88 -12.49
CA ILE A 44 10.29 16.31 -12.30
C ILE A 44 10.11 16.94 -10.92
N LEU A 45 10.68 16.32 -9.87
CA LEU A 45 10.54 16.78 -8.49
C LEU A 45 11.03 18.21 -8.28
N ILE A 46 12.17 18.60 -8.88
CA ILE A 46 12.75 19.94 -8.72
C ILE A 46 11.91 21.06 -9.35
N GLN A 47 10.86 20.72 -10.10
CA GLN A 47 9.95 21.72 -10.68
C GLN A 47 8.80 22.10 -9.72
N PHE A 48 8.67 21.42 -8.59
CA PHE A 48 7.67 21.70 -7.57
C PHE A 48 8.18 22.73 -6.55
N ASN A 49 7.30 23.15 -5.64
CA ASN A 49 7.64 24.03 -4.53
C ASN A 49 8.56 23.34 -3.51
N SER A 50 9.23 24.13 -2.67
CA SER A 50 10.27 23.65 -1.73
C SER A 50 9.75 22.59 -0.75
N ILE A 51 8.49 22.71 -0.28
CA ILE A 51 7.90 21.73 0.65
C ILE A 51 7.77 20.38 -0.05
N THR A 52 7.25 20.36 -1.27
CA THR A 52 7.09 19.13 -2.05
C THR A 52 8.44 18.50 -2.38
N ILE A 53 9.47 19.31 -2.70
CA ILE A 53 10.84 18.79 -2.92
C ILE A 53 11.37 18.11 -1.65
N ILE A 54 11.24 18.75 -0.49
CA ILE A 54 11.68 18.15 0.79
C ILE A 54 10.95 16.84 1.06
N LEU A 55 9.63 16.80 0.86
CA LEU A 55 8.83 15.59 1.04
C LEU A 55 9.20 14.50 0.03
N GLY A 56 9.49 14.87 -1.22
CA GLY A 56 9.95 13.94 -2.23
C GLY A 56 11.30 13.31 -1.87
N LEU A 57 12.24 14.11 -1.35
CA LEU A 57 13.52 13.58 -0.85
C LEU A 57 13.30 12.69 0.39
N ALA A 58 12.41 13.08 1.32
CA ALA A 58 12.08 12.27 2.49
C ALA A 58 11.44 10.92 2.11
N SER A 59 10.69 10.84 1.01
CA SER A 59 10.13 9.59 0.50
C SER A 59 11.19 8.54 0.16
N MET A 60 12.39 8.97 -0.24
CA MET A 60 13.51 8.07 -0.54
C MET A 60 13.93 7.27 0.70
N VAL A 61 13.90 7.88 1.90
CA VAL A 61 14.22 7.21 3.16
C VAL A 61 13.22 6.06 3.38
N LEU A 62 11.91 6.32 3.18
CA LEU A 62 10.87 5.30 3.30
C LEU A 62 11.06 4.20 2.25
N ALA A 63 11.28 4.58 0.99
CA ALA A 63 11.42 3.64 -0.12
C ALA A 63 12.64 2.72 0.04
N PHE A 64 13.77 3.24 0.54
CA PHE A 64 14.97 2.44 0.76
C PHE A 64 14.94 1.60 2.04
N THR A 65 14.21 2.02 3.07
CA THR A 65 14.09 1.25 4.31
C THR A 65 13.05 0.15 4.24
N TYR A 66 11.94 0.37 3.50
CA TYR A 66 10.83 -0.56 3.39
C TYR A 66 11.26 -2.02 3.07
N PRO A 67 12.17 -2.31 2.09
CA PRO A 67 12.52 -3.68 1.75
C PRO A 67 13.16 -4.48 2.89
N PHE A 68 13.75 -3.79 3.87
CA PHE A 68 14.41 -4.42 5.01
C PHE A 68 13.44 -4.73 6.15
N MET A 69 12.28 -4.10 6.18
CA MET A 69 11.34 -4.18 7.31
C MET A 69 10.87 -5.60 7.60
N LYS A 70 10.65 -6.41 6.58
CA LYS A 70 10.24 -7.83 6.73
C LYS A 70 11.30 -8.71 7.42
N ARG A 71 12.54 -8.23 7.56
CA ARG A 71 13.63 -8.91 8.30
C ARG A 71 13.71 -8.47 9.75
N ILE A 72 13.19 -7.26 10.05
CA ILE A 72 13.36 -6.60 11.35
C ILE A 72 12.07 -6.69 12.16
N THR A 73 10.91 -6.40 11.55
CA THR A 73 9.64 -6.23 12.24
C THR A 73 8.52 -7.04 11.62
N TYR A 74 7.46 -7.35 12.39
CA TYR A 74 6.22 -7.94 11.90
C TYR A 74 5.28 -6.93 11.19
N TRP A 75 5.70 -5.66 11.01
CA TRP A 75 4.89 -4.58 10.44
C TRP A 75 5.33 -4.08 9.06
N PRO A 76 5.91 -4.91 8.15
CA PRO A 76 6.33 -4.43 6.83
C PRO A 76 5.15 -3.86 6.02
N GLN A 77 3.91 -4.37 6.21
CA GLN A 77 2.71 -3.86 5.56
C GLN A 77 2.35 -2.43 6.00
N LEU A 78 2.64 -2.06 7.25
CA LEU A 78 2.51 -0.68 7.72
C LEU A 78 3.52 0.23 7.02
N PHE A 79 4.78 -0.21 6.92
CA PHE A 79 5.81 0.55 6.18
C PHE A 79 5.47 0.66 4.69
N LEU A 80 4.86 -0.36 4.09
CA LEU A 80 4.31 -0.26 2.75
C LEU A 80 3.22 0.82 2.69
N GLY A 81 2.28 0.82 3.63
CA GLY A 81 1.22 1.83 3.71
C GLY A 81 1.77 3.25 3.80
N LEU A 82 2.77 3.48 4.65
CA LEU A 82 3.46 4.76 4.77
C LEU A 82 4.13 5.16 3.45
N THR A 83 4.88 4.25 2.83
CA THR A 83 5.66 4.54 1.63
C THR A 83 4.77 4.73 0.40
N PHE A 84 3.82 3.82 0.20
CA PHE A 84 2.98 3.77 -1.00
C PHE A 84 2.01 4.95 -1.08
N ASN A 85 1.43 5.35 0.04
CA ASN A 85 0.48 6.45 0.09
C ASN A 85 1.12 7.82 0.29
N TRP A 86 2.45 7.93 0.39
CA TRP A 86 3.15 9.21 0.57
C TRP A 86 2.83 10.24 -0.51
N GLY A 87 2.51 9.75 -1.71
CA GLY A 87 2.07 10.58 -2.84
C GLY A 87 0.84 11.45 -2.55
N ILE A 88 -0.04 11.05 -1.61
CA ILE A 88 -1.21 11.85 -1.19
C ILE A 88 -0.75 13.19 -0.60
N VAL A 89 0.23 13.15 0.32
CA VAL A 89 0.77 14.35 0.96
C VAL A 89 1.54 15.20 -0.05
N MET A 90 2.32 14.56 -0.93
CA MET A 90 3.06 15.26 -1.98
C MET A 90 2.14 15.96 -2.98
N ALA A 91 1.07 15.30 -3.43
CA ALA A 91 0.12 15.89 -4.37
C ALA A 91 -0.58 17.13 -3.76
N TRP A 92 -0.97 17.05 -2.49
CA TRP A 92 -1.54 18.18 -1.77
C TRP A 92 -0.57 19.36 -1.67
N THR A 93 0.66 19.09 -1.22
CA THR A 93 1.65 20.16 -1.04
C THR A 93 2.11 20.79 -2.36
N ALA A 94 2.08 20.02 -3.45
CA ALA A 94 2.40 20.53 -4.78
C ALA A 94 1.45 21.66 -5.23
N ILE A 95 0.18 21.60 -4.80
CA ILE A 95 -0.85 22.58 -5.15
C ILE A 95 -0.96 23.66 -4.07
N ASN A 96 -1.02 23.26 -2.80
CA ASN A 96 -1.40 24.17 -1.70
C ASN A 96 -0.19 24.77 -0.97
N ASN A 97 1.04 24.31 -1.25
CA ASN A 97 2.28 24.77 -0.63
C ASN A 97 2.26 24.72 0.92
N ASN A 98 1.45 23.84 1.50
CA ASN A 98 1.36 23.60 2.94
C ASN A 98 0.96 22.14 3.23
N ILE A 99 1.13 21.73 4.49
CA ILE A 99 0.60 20.46 5.01
C ILE A 99 -0.59 20.82 5.90
N SER A 100 -1.77 20.29 5.60
CA SER A 100 -2.97 20.46 6.41
C SER A 100 -3.30 19.20 7.22
N ILE A 101 -4.12 19.36 8.25
CA ILE A 101 -4.58 18.23 9.05
C ILE A 101 -5.47 17.27 8.23
N GLU A 102 -6.24 17.84 7.31
CA GLU A 102 -7.15 17.08 6.44
C GLU A 102 -6.39 16.08 5.59
N ILE A 103 -5.26 16.51 4.99
CA ILE A 103 -4.45 15.60 4.17
C ILE A 103 -3.78 14.52 5.00
N LEU A 104 -3.40 14.81 6.26
CA LEU A 104 -2.86 13.81 7.17
C LEU A 104 -3.91 12.78 7.59
N ILE A 105 -5.17 13.19 7.76
CA ILE A 105 -6.30 12.29 8.03
C ILE A 105 -6.54 11.39 6.82
N LEU A 106 -6.56 11.94 5.59
CA LEU A 106 -6.72 11.15 4.37
C LEU A 106 -5.56 10.15 4.19
N TYR A 107 -4.34 10.59 4.42
CA TYR A 107 -3.15 9.75 4.38
C TYR A 107 -3.24 8.59 5.39
N THR A 108 -3.69 8.89 6.62
CA THR A 108 -3.90 7.88 7.67
C THR A 108 -4.97 6.86 7.26
N SER A 109 -6.09 7.32 6.68
CA SER A 109 -7.11 6.45 6.10
C SER A 109 -6.53 5.49 5.06
N ALA A 110 -5.73 6.01 4.13
CA ALA A 110 -5.10 5.22 3.07
C ALA A 110 -4.05 4.21 3.61
N ILE A 111 -3.31 4.57 4.67
CA ILE A 111 -2.38 3.65 5.36
C ILE A 111 -3.14 2.45 5.91
N PHE A 112 -4.25 2.66 6.63
CA PHE A 112 -5.04 1.57 7.18
C PHE A 112 -5.67 0.71 6.09
N TRP A 113 -6.12 1.30 4.99
CA TRP A 113 -6.60 0.54 3.83
C TRP A 113 -5.50 -0.36 3.28
N THR A 114 -4.31 0.20 3.02
CA THR A 114 -3.14 -0.55 2.52
C THR A 114 -2.74 -1.67 3.47
N LEU A 115 -2.68 -1.39 4.77
CA LEU A 115 -2.35 -2.36 5.79
C LEU A 115 -3.33 -3.55 5.78
N GLY A 116 -4.62 -3.29 5.61
CA GLY A 116 -5.65 -4.33 5.53
C GLY A 116 -5.48 -5.21 4.29
N TYR A 117 -5.46 -4.62 3.10
CA TYR A 117 -5.42 -5.41 1.88
C TYR A 117 -4.09 -6.12 1.65
N ASP A 118 -2.97 -5.52 2.06
CA ASP A 118 -1.67 -6.16 1.89
C ASP A 118 -1.45 -7.27 2.93
N THR A 119 -2.11 -7.18 4.10
CA THR A 119 -2.19 -8.31 5.02
C THR A 119 -2.94 -9.50 4.38
N ILE A 120 -4.06 -9.26 3.68
CA ILE A 120 -4.75 -10.33 2.92
C ILE A 120 -3.83 -10.90 1.84
N TYR A 121 -3.09 -10.06 1.12
CA TYR A 121 -2.15 -10.49 0.09
C TYR A 121 -1.04 -11.38 0.65
N GLY A 122 -0.45 -11.02 1.78
CA GLY A 122 0.62 -11.76 2.44
C GLY A 122 0.19 -13.13 3.01
N VAL A 123 -1.11 -13.39 3.14
CA VAL A 123 -1.62 -14.71 3.57
C VAL A 123 -1.16 -15.83 2.62
N GLN A 124 -0.96 -15.52 1.35
CA GLN A 124 -0.53 -16.49 0.33
C GLN A 124 0.87 -17.05 0.58
N ASP A 125 1.71 -16.26 1.24
CA ASP A 125 3.13 -16.57 1.42
C ASP A 125 3.46 -17.03 2.86
N ILE A 126 2.49 -17.10 3.78
CA ILE A 126 2.72 -17.41 5.21
C ILE A 126 3.58 -18.68 5.38
N ALA A 127 3.28 -19.77 4.66
CA ALA A 127 3.97 -21.04 4.82
C ALA A 127 5.44 -20.95 4.39
N ASP A 128 5.72 -20.28 3.26
CA ASP A 128 7.08 -20.08 2.75
C ASP A 128 7.84 -19.08 3.64
N ASP A 129 7.18 -17.99 4.06
CA ASP A 129 7.76 -16.91 4.86
C ASP A 129 8.16 -17.40 6.27
N GLU A 130 7.34 -18.25 6.92
CA GLU A 130 7.67 -18.85 8.22
C GLU A 130 8.93 -19.76 8.12
N ILE A 131 9.07 -20.53 7.04
CA ILE A 131 10.25 -21.40 6.82
C ILE A 131 11.51 -20.55 6.62
N ILE A 132 11.41 -19.44 5.92
CA ILE A 132 12.54 -18.56 5.58
C ILE A 132 12.88 -17.61 6.74
N GLY A 133 11.99 -17.45 7.72
CA GLY A 133 12.15 -16.54 8.86
C GLY A 133 11.81 -15.08 8.54
N ILE A 134 10.97 -14.83 7.52
CA ILE A 134 10.45 -13.50 7.19
C ILE A 134 9.29 -13.16 8.13
N LYS A 135 9.16 -11.88 8.46
CA LYS A 135 8.13 -11.35 9.34
C LYS A 135 7.07 -10.58 8.55
N SER A 136 5.79 -10.73 8.92
CA SER A 136 4.68 -10.00 8.32
C SER A 136 3.50 -9.88 9.29
N THR A 137 2.59 -8.93 9.05
CA THR A 137 1.32 -8.84 9.78
C THR A 137 0.46 -10.08 9.54
N SER A 138 0.55 -10.69 8.36
CA SER A 138 -0.15 -11.93 8.03
C SER A 138 0.28 -13.09 8.93
N ILE A 139 1.56 -13.17 9.27
CA ILE A 139 2.10 -14.16 10.23
C ILE A 139 1.70 -13.76 11.65
N MET A 140 1.91 -12.50 12.03
CA MET A 140 1.62 -12.00 13.39
C MET A 140 0.17 -12.24 13.79
N PHE A 141 -0.76 -11.96 12.89
CA PHE A 141 -2.20 -12.06 13.13
C PHE A 141 -2.81 -13.34 12.53
N LYS A 142 -2.04 -14.36 12.22
CA LYS A 142 -2.52 -15.57 11.51
C LYS A 142 -3.73 -16.26 12.16
N ASN A 143 -3.92 -16.10 13.46
CA ASN A 143 -5.06 -16.67 14.18
C ASN A 143 -6.31 -15.77 14.13
N ASN A 144 -6.12 -14.45 13.98
CA ASN A 144 -7.17 -13.44 14.05
C ASN A 144 -7.18 -12.52 12.80
N LEU A 145 -6.80 -13.05 11.63
CA LEU A 145 -6.64 -12.28 10.39
C LEU A 145 -7.88 -11.45 10.04
N LYS A 146 -9.08 -12.04 10.11
CA LYS A 146 -10.32 -11.34 9.76
C LYS A 146 -10.60 -10.18 10.71
N LEU A 147 -10.33 -10.36 12.01
CA LEU A 147 -10.52 -9.31 13.00
C LEU A 147 -9.53 -8.16 12.74
N PHE A 148 -8.26 -8.46 12.52
CA PHE A 148 -7.23 -7.46 12.26
C PHE A 148 -7.51 -6.68 10.97
N VAL A 149 -7.80 -7.37 9.86
CA VAL A 149 -8.14 -6.72 8.58
C VAL A 149 -9.45 -5.92 8.71
N GLY A 150 -10.44 -6.45 9.42
CA GLY A 150 -11.68 -5.75 9.70
C GLY A 150 -11.46 -4.44 10.47
N LEU A 151 -10.58 -4.46 11.47
CA LEU A 151 -10.19 -3.25 12.21
C LEU A 151 -9.48 -2.23 11.30
N CYS A 152 -8.57 -2.70 10.44
CA CYS A 152 -7.89 -1.83 9.48
C CYS A 152 -8.91 -1.16 8.52
N TYR A 153 -9.85 -1.91 7.97
CA TYR A 153 -10.87 -1.39 7.06
C TYR A 153 -11.87 -0.47 7.77
N PHE A 154 -12.21 -0.78 9.02
CA PHE A 154 -13.03 0.10 9.86
C PHE A 154 -12.33 1.45 10.10
N LEU A 155 -11.05 1.43 10.53
CA LEU A 155 -10.29 2.66 10.75
C LEU A 155 -10.11 3.46 9.46
N SER A 156 -9.82 2.80 8.33
CA SER A 156 -9.77 3.46 7.04
C SER A 156 -11.08 4.16 6.70
N SER A 157 -12.20 3.44 6.78
CA SER A 157 -13.51 4.02 6.51
C SER A 157 -13.89 5.13 7.49
N PHE A 158 -13.56 4.96 8.77
CA PHE A 158 -13.82 5.96 9.81
C PHE A 158 -13.10 7.27 9.53
N PHE A 159 -11.78 7.26 9.27
CA PHE A 159 -11.04 8.49 8.97
C PHE A 159 -11.50 9.13 7.67
N TYR A 160 -11.84 8.34 6.65
CA TYR A 160 -12.37 8.85 5.40
C TYR A 160 -13.74 9.53 5.60
N ILE A 161 -14.68 8.87 6.27
CA ILE A 161 -16.02 9.41 6.54
C ILE A 161 -15.93 10.64 7.46
N TYR A 162 -15.07 10.61 8.49
CA TYR A 162 -14.84 11.75 9.38
C TYR A 162 -14.35 12.97 8.61
N LEU A 163 -13.40 12.79 7.69
CA LEU A 163 -12.85 13.88 6.89
C LEU A 163 -13.89 14.56 6.01
N PHE A 164 -14.79 13.77 5.44
CA PHE A 164 -15.77 14.25 4.48
C PHE A 164 -17.20 14.29 5.06
N PHE A 165 -17.32 14.39 6.38
CA PHE A 165 -18.60 14.29 7.06
C PHE A 165 -19.66 15.30 6.54
N ASP A 166 -19.25 16.53 6.29
CA ASP A 166 -20.13 17.62 5.82
C ASP A 166 -20.56 17.49 4.34
N GLU A 167 -19.94 16.57 3.60
CA GLU A 167 -20.23 16.34 2.17
C GLU A 167 -21.33 15.27 1.95
N PHE A 168 -21.74 14.58 3.02
CA PHE A 168 -22.73 13.52 2.92
C PHE A 168 -24.15 14.09 2.72
N GLY A 169 -24.85 13.55 1.71
CA GLY A 169 -26.22 13.92 1.34
C GLY A 169 -26.76 13.01 0.24
N LEU A 170 -27.81 13.43 -0.43
CA LEU A 170 -28.36 12.72 -1.61
C LEU A 170 -27.53 13.07 -2.87
N ASN A 171 -26.28 12.63 -2.95
CA ASN A 171 -25.36 12.95 -4.02
C ASN A 171 -24.52 11.73 -4.45
N ALA A 172 -23.80 11.87 -5.56
CA ALA A 172 -22.94 10.83 -6.12
C ALA A 172 -21.79 10.46 -5.17
N PHE A 173 -21.25 11.42 -4.43
CA PHE A 173 -20.20 11.19 -3.46
C PHE A 173 -20.61 10.19 -2.38
N THR A 174 -21.80 10.37 -1.77
CA THR A 174 -22.35 9.47 -0.75
C THR A 174 -22.55 8.06 -1.30
N LEU A 175 -23.11 7.95 -2.51
CA LEU A 175 -23.31 6.64 -3.15
C LEU A 175 -21.98 5.92 -3.39
N LEU A 176 -20.97 6.62 -3.93
CA LEU A 176 -19.67 6.06 -4.20
C LEU A 176 -18.93 5.68 -2.90
N THR A 177 -19.05 6.48 -1.84
CA THR A 177 -18.53 6.14 -0.52
C THR A 177 -19.17 4.86 0.03
N LEU A 178 -20.49 4.70 -0.11
CA LEU A 178 -21.17 3.47 0.26
C LEU A 178 -20.63 2.26 -0.51
N VAL A 179 -20.48 2.40 -1.84
CA VAL A 179 -19.91 1.34 -2.70
C VAL A 179 -18.48 1.00 -2.28
N TYR A 180 -17.65 2.00 -1.93
CA TYR A 180 -16.32 1.77 -1.41
C TYR A 180 -16.34 0.93 -0.12
N VAL A 181 -17.13 1.33 0.88
CA VAL A 181 -17.24 0.60 2.16
C VAL A 181 -17.76 -0.82 1.93
N LEU A 182 -18.78 -1.01 1.09
CA LEU A 182 -19.29 -2.33 0.74
C LEU A 182 -18.24 -3.20 0.03
N SER A 183 -17.37 -2.59 -0.78
CA SER A 183 -16.27 -3.31 -1.44
C SER A 183 -15.23 -3.83 -0.44
N LEU A 184 -14.94 -3.07 0.63
CA LEU A 184 -14.07 -3.51 1.73
C LEU A 184 -14.70 -4.65 2.53
N MET A 185 -15.99 -4.55 2.82
CA MET A 185 -16.74 -5.63 3.48
C MET A 185 -16.77 -6.91 2.63
N TYR A 186 -16.98 -6.77 1.31
CA TYR A 186 -16.90 -7.90 0.38
C TYR A 186 -15.53 -8.58 0.42
N GLN A 187 -14.42 -7.82 0.42
CA GLN A 187 -13.08 -8.38 0.55
C GLN A 187 -12.92 -9.19 1.84
N LEU A 188 -13.38 -8.64 2.97
CA LEU A 188 -13.31 -9.28 4.28
C LEU A 188 -14.10 -10.60 4.36
N ILE A 189 -15.26 -10.67 3.71
CA ILE A 189 -16.10 -11.88 3.64
C ILE A 189 -15.46 -12.90 2.68
N LYS A 190 -14.98 -12.44 1.53
CA LYS A 190 -14.51 -13.28 0.42
C LYS A 190 -13.22 -14.01 0.74
N PHE A 191 -12.26 -13.37 1.40
CA PHE A 191 -10.98 -14.00 1.62
C PHE A 191 -11.08 -15.16 2.64
N LYS A 192 -10.38 -16.25 2.34
CA LYS A 192 -10.29 -17.44 3.18
C LYS A 192 -8.82 -17.77 3.39
N LYS A 193 -8.38 -17.86 4.66
CA LYS A 193 -6.98 -18.11 5.04
C LYS A 193 -6.34 -19.30 4.31
N ASN A 194 -7.10 -20.38 4.12
CA ASN A 194 -6.61 -21.62 3.52
C ASN A 194 -6.77 -21.66 1.98
N ASN A 195 -7.10 -20.53 1.34
CA ASN A 195 -7.32 -20.47 -0.11
C ASN A 195 -6.61 -19.25 -0.71
N SER A 196 -5.39 -19.49 -1.21
CA SER A 196 -4.55 -18.47 -1.85
C SER A 196 -5.27 -17.75 -3.01
N LYS A 197 -6.06 -18.47 -3.81
CA LYS A 197 -6.83 -17.85 -4.91
C LYS A 197 -7.88 -16.86 -4.38
N SER A 198 -8.54 -17.17 -3.26
CA SER A 198 -9.51 -16.24 -2.64
C SER A 198 -8.83 -14.99 -2.09
N CYS A 199 -7.63 -15.11 -1.50
CA CYS A 199 -6.83 -13.99 -1.03
C CYS A 199 -6.42 -13.08 -2.19
N LEU A 200 -5.92 -13.66 -3.29
CA LEU A 200 -5.55 -12.91 -4.48
C LEU A 200 -6.76 -12.22 -5.12
N THR A 201 -7.92 -12.88 -5.18
CA THR A 201 -9.15 -12.27 -5.71
C THR A 201 -9.58 -11.09 -4.85
N SER A 202 -9.59 -11.25 -3.52
CA SER A 202 -9.93 -10.17 -2.58
C SER A 202 -8.95 -9.00 -2.71
N PHE A 203 -7.64 -9.27 -2.83
CA PHE A 203 -6.64 -8.23 -3.07
C PHE A 203 -6.91 -7.47 -4.39
N LYS A 204 -7.24 -8.15 -5.48
CA LYS A 204 -7.52 -7.51 -6.79
C LYS A 204 -8.74 -6.60 -6.78
N VAL A 205 -9.69 -6.79 -5.87
CA VAL A 205 -10.86 -5.90 -5.71
C VAL A 205 -10.44 -4.47 -5.35
N ASN A 206 -9.22 -4.27 -4.80
CA ASN A 206 -8.71 -2.93 -4.48
C ASN A 206 -8.57 -2.02 -5.72
N ASN A 207 -8.38 -2.57 -6.92
CA ASN A 207 -8.41 -1.77 -8.14
C ASN A 207 -9.78 -1.11 -8.34
N PHE A 208 -10.85 -1.86 -8.08
CA PHE A 208 -12.22 -1.33 -8.10
C PHE A 208 -12.46 -0.36 -6.93
N SER A 209 -12.09 -0.75 -5.71
CA SER A 209 -12.25 0.10 -4.52
C SER A 209 -11.54 1.45 -4.69
N GLY A 210 -10.31 1.44 -5.23
CA GLY A 210 -9.53 2.64 -5.49
C GLY A 210 -10.15 3.53 -6.56
N ALA A 211 -10.67 2.94 -7.65
CA ALA A 211 -11.37 3.71 -8.68
C ALA A 211 -12.63 4.37 -8.13
N VAL A 212 -13.43 3.64 -7.36
CA VAL A 212 -14.64 4.16 -6.71
C VAL A 212 -14.30 5.31 -5.75
N LEU A 213 -13.26 5.14 -4.92
CA LEU A 213 -12.79 6.18 -4.01
C LEU A 213 -12.33 7.43 -4.77
N PHE A 214 -11.54 7.25 -5.83
CA PHE A 214 -11.07 8.34 -6.67
C PHE A 214 -12.22 9.14 -7.28
N PHE A 215 -13.18 8.46 -7.93
CA PHE A 215 -14.34 9.13 -8.50
C PHE A 215 -15.25 9.74 -7.42
N GLY A 216 -15.33 9.14 -6.23
CA GLY A 216 -16.03 9.72 -5.10
C GLY A 216 -15.44 11.10 -4.73
N ILE A 217 -14.14 11.17 -4.50
CA ILE A 217 -13.45 12.43 -4.18
C ILE A 217 -13.54 13.45 -5.33
N PHE A 218 -13.46 12.98 -6.59
CA PHE A 218 -13.50 13.83 -7.77
C PHE A 218 -14.88 14.47 -8.00
N LEU A 219 -15.96 13.79 -7.61
CA LEU A 219 -17.34 14.24 -7.78
C LEU A 219 -17.93 14.90 -6.50
N LYS A 220 -17.09 15.18 -5.53
CA LYS A 220 -17.41 15.82 -4.26
C LYS A 220 -17.95 17.27 -4.42
#